data_8eab8be8e9486c83e27382c0318d90d2
#
_entry.id   8eab8be8e9486c83e27382c0318d90d2
#
_cell.length_a   1.000
_cell.length_b   1.000
_cell.length_c   1.000
_cell.angle_alpha   90.00
_cell.angle_beta   90.00
_cell.angle_gamma   90.00
#
_symmetry.space_group_name_H-M   'P 1'
#
loop_
_entity.id
_entity.type
_entity.pdbx_description
1 polymer ?
#
loop_
_entity_poly.entity_id
_entity_poly.type
_entity_poly.pdbx_seq_one_letter_code
_entity_poly.pdbx_strand_id
1 'polypeptide(L)'
;MSQPEPNRPEARSGQNTESWSQLVRELHELYCHWTAQTLSLRFDRERLWYEFLRAGFSAADLKRVVTYLQKEIRAERRNIGALKLSNLLQLDRFEEDLNISRVRLKPPAPHPNPTVQPTLDPEIDNLQRDKILDELRIFRTHLRRNGSAS
;
A
#
# COMPACT_ATOMS: atom_id res chain seq x y z
N MET A 1 -28.13 -42.07 -26.36
CA MET A 1 -28.57 -41.15 -25.36
C MET A 1 -27.62 -40.02 -25.20
N SER A 2 -28.07 -38.93 -25.65
CA SER A 2 -27.27 -37.74 -25.51
C SER A 2 -27.37 -37.19 -24.12
N GLN A 3 -26.31 -37.06 -23.48
CA GLN A 3 -26.27 -36.41 -22.21
C GLN A 3 -25.89 -34.96 -22.40
N PRO A 4 -26.64 -34.06 -21.83
CA PRO A 4 -26.23 -32.68 -21.86
C PRO A 4 -24.97 -32.54 -21.02
N GLU A 5 -23.98 -31.95 -21.61
CA GLU A 5 -22.79 -31.66 -20.90
C GLU A 5 -23.02 -30.45 -20.00
N PRO A 6 -22.96 -30.63 -18.69
CA PRO A 6 -23.31 -29.57 -17.79
C PRO A 6 -22.26 -28.47 -17.74
N ASN A 7 -21.08 -28.74 -18.19
CA ASN A 7 -20.00 -27.77 -18.07
C ASN A 7 -19.61 -27.19 -19.39
N ARG A 8 -20.19 -26.06 -19.71
CA ARG A 8 -19.74 -25.28 -20.86
C ARG A 8 -18.81 -24.18 -20.35
N PRO A 9 -17.54 -24.27 -20.66
CA PRO A 9 -16.60 -23.20 -20.25
C PRO A 9 -16.94 -21.86 -20.89
N GLU A 10 -17.62 -21.90 -22.02
CA GLU A 10 -18.06 -20.68 -22.70
C GLU A 10 -19.05 -19.86 -21.89
N ALA A 11 -19.99 -20.52 -21.22
CA ALA A 11 -20.97 -19.84 -20.40
C ALA A 11 -20.33 -19.17 -19.18
N ARG A 12 -19.32 -19.79 -18.61
CA ARG A 12 -18.58 -19.22 -17.49
C ARG A 12 -17.76 -18.01 -17.91
N SER A 13 -17.12 -18.06 -19.07
CA SER A 13 -16.37 -16.91 -19.56
C SER A 13 -17.27 -15.72 -19.86
N GLY A 14 -18.45 -15.95 -20.41
CA GLY A 14 -19.42 -14.88 -20.65
C GLY A 14 -19.88 -14.23 -19.37
N GLN A 15 -20.20 -15.01 -18.37
CA GLN A 15 -20.63 -14.52 -17.07
C GLN A 15 -19.52 -13.71 -16.37
N ASN A 16 -18.30 -14.19 -16.46
CA ASN A 16 -17.17 -13.49 -15.88
C ASN A 16 -16.94 -12.14 -16.55
N THR A 17 -17.09 -12.08 -17.85
CA THR A 17 -16.91 -10.83 -18.60
C THR A 17 -17.97 -9.80 -18.23
N GLU A 18 -19.23 -10.21 -18.12
CA GLU A 18 -20.30 -9.32 -17.69
C GLU A 18 -20.11 -8.85 -16.26
N SER A 19 -19.71 -9.77 -15.38
CA SER A 19 -19.43 -9.46 -13.99
C SER A 19 -18.27 -8.45 -13.87
N TRP A 20 -17.24 -8.61 -14.66
CA TRP A 20 -16.12 -7.69 -14.66
C TRP A 20 -16.51 -6.32 -15.21
N SER A 21 -17.32 -6.27 -16.25
CA SER A 21 -17.83 -4.99 -16.77
C SER A 21 -18.61 -4.24 -15.72
N GLN A 22 -19.43 -4.95 -14.97
CA GLN A 22 -20.18 -4.35 -13.87
C GLN A 22 -19.26 -3.88 -12.76
N LEU A 23 -18.28 -4.68 -12.38
CA LEU A 23 -17.29 -4.31 -11.37
C LEU A 23 -16.50 -3.06 -11.79
N VAL A 24 -16.12 -2.98 -13.05
CA VAL A 24 -15.43 -1.81 -13.60
C VAL A 24 -16.27 -0.55 -13.43
N ARG A 25 -17.55 -0.62 -13.75
CA ARG A 25 -18.47 0.51 -13.57
C ARG A 25 -18.57 0.92 -12.11
N GLU A 26 -18.75 -0.06 -11.24
CA GLU A 26 -18.86 0.19 -9.80
C GLU A 26 -17.58 0.83 -9.25
N LEU A 27 -16.43 0.30 -9.62
CA LEU A 27 -15.15 0.87 -9.20
C LEU A 27 -14.98 2.31 -9.68
N HIS A 28 -15.35 2.56 -10.92
CA HIS A 28 -15.25 3.91 -11.48
C HIS A 28 -16.19 4.88 -10.76
N GLU A 29 -17.40 4.48 -10.48
CA GLU A 29 -18.37 5.28 -9.74
C GLU A 29 -17.87 5.56 -8.32
N LEU A 30 -17.36 4.55 -7.64
CA LEU A 30 -16.80 4.71 -6.30
C LEU A 30 -15.61 5.66 -6.30
N TYR A 31 -14.72 5.51 -7.26
CA TYR A 31 -13.58 6.41 -7.42
C TYR A 31 -14.05 7.86 -7.60
N CYS A 32 -14.99 8.08 -8.51
CA CYS A 32 -15.55 9.41 -8.75
C CYS A 32 -16.19 9.99 -7.51
N HIS A 33 -16.92 9.16 -6.77
CA HIS A 33 -17.57 9.57 -5.53
C HIS A 33 -16.55 9.97 -4.46
N TRP A 34 -15.54 9.13 -4.23
CA TRP A 34 -14.55 9.39 -3.18
C TRP A 34 -13.63 10.56 -3.49
N THR A 35 -13.36 10.81 -4.77
CA THR A 35 -12.48 11.91 -5.19
C THR A 35 -13.24 13.16 -5.60
N ALA A 36 -14.57 13.13 -5.54
CA ALA A 36 -15.47 14.21 -5.96
C ALA A 36 -15.22 14.65 -7.42
N GLN A 37 -14.88 13.70 -8.26
CA GLN A 37 -14.65 13.95 -9.68
C GLN A 37 -15.82 13.41 -10.50
N THR A 38 -16.06 14.03 -11.64
CA THR A 38 -17.03 13.56 -12.61
C THR A 38 -16.30 13.19 -13.89
N LEU A 39 -15.99 11.92 -14.04
CA LEU A 39 -15.29 11.42 -15.21
C LEU A 39 -16.14 10.39 -15.92
N SER A 40 -16.22 10.50 -17.25
CA SER A 40 -16.89 9.49 -18.05
C SER A 40 -16.03 8.24 -18.14
N LEU A 41 -16.69 7.10 -18.15
CA LEU A 41 -16.01 5.80 -18.28
C LEU A 41 -15.79 5.53 -19.78
N ARG A 42 -14.63 5.92 -20.27
CA ARG A 42 -14.22 5.68 -21.65
C ARG A 42 -13.36 4.43 -21.73
N PHE A 43 -13.16 3.96 -22.94
CA PHE A 43 -12.41 2.74 -23.21
C PHE A 43 -11.04 2.70 -22.51
N ASP A 44 -10.30 3.80 -22.57
CA ASP A 44 -8.98 3.87 -21.94
C ASP A 44 -9.07 3.67 -20.42
N ARG A 45 -10.09 4.25 -19.81
CA ARG A 45 -10.31 4.14 -18.36
C ARG A 45 -10.82 2.76 -17.98
N GLU A 46 -11.71 2.19 -18.81
CA GLU A 46 -12.14 0.81 -18.61
C GLU A 46 -10.95 -0.14 -18.62
N ARG A 47 -10.03 0.05 -19.54
CA ARG A 47 -8.82 -0.74 -19.63
C ARG A 47 -7.98 -0.68 -18.37
N LEU A 48 -7.81 0.50 -17.79
CA LEU A 48 -7.09 0.69 -16.54
C LEU A 48 -7.75 -0.10 -15.40
N TRP A 49 -9.07 -0.07 -15.33
CA TRP A 49 -9.81 -0.81 -14.32
C TRP A 49 -9.71 -2.31 -14.53
N TYR A 50 -9.72 -2.79 -15.77
CA TYR A 50 -9.51 -4.20 -16.05
C TYR A 50 -8.13 -4.67 -15.57
N GLU A 51 -7.12 -3.89 -15.84
CA GLU A 51 -5.76 -4.20 -15.37
C GLU A 51 -5.69 -4.21 -13.85
N PHE A 52 -6.37 -3.28 -13.20
CA PHE A 52 -6.48 -3.21 -11.76
C PHE A 52 -7.11 -4.49 -11.17
N LEU A 53 -8.23 -4.92 -11.73
CA LEU A 53 -8.90 -6.15 -11.31
C LEU A 53 -8.06 -7.39 -11.60
N ARG A 54 -7.40 -7.40 -12.74
CA ARG A 54 -6.53 -8.51 -13.13
C ARG A 54 -5.35 -8.66 -12.17
N ALA A 55 -4.86 -7.58 -11.63
CA ALA A 55 -3.79 -7.59 -10.65
C ALA A 55 -4.25 -8.12 -9.28
N GLY A 56 -5.56 -8.30 -9.09
CA GLY A 56 -6.10 -8.85 -7.85
C GLY A 56 -6.52 -7.82 -6.81
N PHE A 57 -6.54 -6.55 -7.16
CA PHE A 57 -6.96 -5.50 -6.25
C PHE A 57 -8.49 -5.42 -6.16
N SER A 58 -8.99 -4.94 -5.04
CA SER A 58 -10.42 -4.84 -4.75
C SER A 58 -10.85 -3.40 -4.49
N ALA A 59 -12.17 -3.20 -4.39
CA ALA A 59 -12.74 -1.91 -4.02
C ALA A 59 -12.26 -1.44 -2.64
N ALA A 60 -12.08 -2.38 -1.72
CA ALA A 60 -11.56 -2.08 -0.38
C ALA A 60 -10.11 -1.55 -0.45
N ASP A 61 -9.30 -2.14 -1.30
CA ASP A 61 -7.94 -1.68 -1.54
C ASP A 61 -7.93 -0.28 -2.13
N LEU A 62 -8.78 -0.03 -3.12
CA LEU A 62 -8.94 1.28 -3.74
C LEU A 62 -9.31 2.34 -2.70
N LYS A 63 -10.30 2.05 -1.88
CA LYS A 63 -10.74 2.97 -0.82
C LYS A 63 -9.60 3.30 0.13
N ARG A 64 -8.83 2.30 0.50
CA ARG A 64 -7.70 2.46 1.42
C ARG A 64 -6.64 3.39 0.84
N VAL A 65 -6.26 3.17 -0.41
CA VAL A 65 -5.26 4.00 -1.09
C VAL A 65 -5.77 5.42 -1.29
N VAL A 66 -7.01 5.58 -1.73
CA VAL A 66 -7.61 6.91 -1.90
C VAL A 66 -7.63 7.66 -0.57
N THR A 67 -8.06 7.03 0.49
CA THR A 67 -8.09 7.62 1.83
C THR A 67 -6.70 8.03 2.29
N TYR A 68 -5.72 7.16 2.06
CA TYR A 68 -4.33 7.43 2.40
C TYR A 68 -3.80 8.64 1.62
N LEU A 69 -4.01 8.67 0.30
CA LEU A 69 -3.55 9.78 -0.54
C LEU A 69 -4.23 11.09 -0.18
N GLN A 70 -5.52 11.06 0.15
CA GLN A 70 -6.24 12.25 0.59
C GLN A 70 -5.64 12.83 1.87
N LYS A 71 -5.26 11.97 2.81
CA LYS A 71 -4.56 12.41 4.02
C LYS A 71 -3.20 13.02 3.71
N GLU A 72 -2.45 12.39 2.84
CA GLU A 72 -1.13 12.88 2.42
C GLU A 72 -1.23 14.23 1.69
N ILE A 73 -2.26 14.41 0.88
CA ILE A 73 -2.51 15.66 0.17
C ILE A 73 -2.90 16.77 1.16
N ARG A 74 -3.76 16.47 2.12
CA ARG A 74 -4.13 17.44 3.16
C ARG A 74 -2.95 17.87 4.01
N ALA A 75 -2.02 16.96 4.24
CA ALA A 75 -0.81 17.22 5.00
C ALA A 75 0.32 17.83 4.13
N GLU A 76 0.01 18.13 2.88
CA GLU A 76 0.96 18.71 1.92
C GLU A 76 2.18 17.83 1.62
N ARG A 77 2.08 16.54 1.88
CA ARG A 77 3.13 15.57 1.57
C ARG A 77 3.02 14.98 0.17
N ARG A 78 1.86 15.09 -0.44
CA ARG A 78 1.59 14.60 -1.79
C ARG A 78 0.83 15.64 -2.60
N ASN A 79 1.05 15.64 -3.90
CA ASN A 79 0.33 16.49 -4.82
C ASN A 79 -1.03 15.87 -5.16
N ILE A 80 -2.03 16.71 -5.37
CA ILE A 80 -3.38 16.28 -5.76
C ILE A 80 -3.38 15.44 -7.04
N GLY A 81 -2.39 15.62 -7.90
CA GLY A 81 -2.23 14.81 -9.10
C GLY A 81 -2.11 13.31 -8.82
N ALA A 82 -1.74 12.92 -7.60
CA ALA A 82 -1.71 11.52 -7.20
C ALA A 82 -3.09 10.86 -7.27
N LEU A 83 -4.15 11.63 -7.13
CA LEU A 83 -5.54 11.14 -7.23
C LEU A 83 -6.07 11.09 -8.65
N LYS A 84 -5.32 11.55 -9.64
CA LYS A 84 -5.73 11.37 -11.04
C LYS A 84 -5.79 9.88 -11.35
N LEU A 85 -6.82 9.48 -12.08
CA LEU A 85 -7.06 8.07 -12.35
C LEU A 85 -5.86 7.39 -13.01
N SER A 86 -5.25 8.04 -13.99
CA SER A 86 -4.08 7.50 -14.67
C SER A 86 -2.87 7.32 -13.76
N ASN A 87 -2.72 8.18 -12.77
CA ASN A 87 -1.63 8.08 -11.81
C ASN A 87 -1.95 7.07 -10.70
N LEU A 88 -3.19 7.09 -10.23
CA LEU A 88 -3.66 6.19 -9.18
C LEU A 88 -3.58 4.72 -9.60
N LEU A 89 -3.99 4.43 -10.83
CA LEU A 89 -4.02 3.08 -11.37
C LEU A 89 -2.71 2.62 -12.01
N GLN A 90 -1.62 3.32 -11.77
CA GLN A 90 -0.29 2.77 -12.02
C GLN A 90 -0.05 1.67 -10.99
N LEU A 91 -0.08 0.43 -11.43
CA LEU A 91 -0.13 -0.72 -10.53
C LEU A 91 1.03 -0.79 -9.55
N ASP A 92 2.23 -0.47 -9.99
CA ASP A 92 3.41 -0.45 -9.13
C ASP A 92 3.26 0.55 -8.00
N ARG A 93 2.85 1.76 -8.33
CA ARG A 93 2.61 2.82 -7.35
C ARG A 93 1.43 2.49 -6.44
N PHE A 94 0.38 1.94 -7.03
CA PHE A 94 -0.80 1.55 -6.26
C PHE A 94 -0.43 0.51 -5.20
N GLU A 95 0.33 -0.48 -5.58
CA GLU A 95 0.80 -1.51 -4.66
C GLU A 95 1.65 -0.92 -3.53
N GLU A 96 2.57 -0.04 -3.86
CA GLU A 96 3.39 0.65 -2.88
C GLU A 96 2.56 1.48 -1.91
N ASP A 97 1.65 2.29 -2.45
CA ASP A 97 0.78 3.13 -1.64
C ASP A 97 -0.15 2.29 -0.77
N LEU A 98 -0.63 1.16 -1.29
CA LEU A 98 -1.45 0.23 -0.52
C LEU A 98 -0.66 -0.35 0.66
N ASN A 99 0.56 -0.78 0.42
CA ASN A 99 1.41 -1.34 1.47
C ASN A 99 1.71 -0.30 2.55
N ILE A 100 2.06 0.90 2.14
CA ILE A 100 2.31 2.00 3.07
C ILE A 100 1.05 2.33 3.88
N SER A 101 -0.10 2.37 3.21
CA SER A 101 -1.37 2.67 3.88
C SER A 101 -1.73 1.63 4.93
N ARG A 102 -1.42 0.37 4.67
CA ARG A 102 -1.66 -0.71 5.63
C ARG A 102 -0.82 -0.53 6.89
N VAL A 103 0.43 -0.13 6.73
CA VAL A 103 1.32 0.09 7.86
C VAL A 103 0.88 1.32 8.68
N ARG A 104 0.52 2.41 8.01
CA ARG A 104 0.12 3.65 8.68
C ARG A 104 -1.26 3.60 9.30
N LEU A 105 -2.20 2.93 8.63
CA LEU A 105 -3.57 2.83 9.11
C LEU A 105 -3.74 1.75 10.17
N LYS A 106 -2.80 0.85 10.24
CA LYS A 106 -2.81 -0.15 11.31
C LYS A 106 -2.48 0.58 12.61
N PRO A 107 -3.36 0.52 13.61
CA PRO A 107 -3.02 1.11 14.89
C PRO A 107 -1.71 0.50 15.35
N PRO A 108 -0.77 1.31 15.81
CA PRO A 108 0.46 0.76 16.33
C PRO A 108 0.10 -0.26 17.39
N ALA A 109 0.71 -1.43 17.29
CA ALA A 109 0.55 -2.44 18.32
C ALA A 109 0.70 -1.74 19.67
N PRO A 110 -0.11 -2.10 20.68
CA PRO A 110 -0.01 -1.42 21.95
C PRO A 110 1.39 -1.65 22.50
N HIS A 111 2.25 -0.71 22.16
CA HIS A 111 3.56 -0.68 22.77
C HIS A 111 3.38 -0.12 24.15
N PRO A 112 3.80 -0.83 25.16
CA PRO A 112 3.80 -0.24 26.50
C PRO A 112 4.69 0.99 26.59
N ASN A 113 5.43 1.26 25.54
CA ASN A 113 6.46 2.29 25.57
C ASN A 113 6.17 3.65 24.96
N PRO A 114 5.17 3.86 24.12
CA PRO A 114 5.07 5.15 23.46
C PRO A 114 4.82 6.30 24.41
N THR A 115 4.21 6.01 25.54
CA THR A 115 3.97 7.04 26.56
C THR A 115 5.14 7.25 27.48
N VAL A 116 6.05 6.31 27.52
CA VAL A 116 7.24 6.39 28.39
C VAL A 116 8.39 7.09 27.68
N GLN A 117 8.36 7.10 26.36
CA GLN A 117 9.43 7.71 25.60
C GLN A 117 9.72 9.17 25.92
N PRO A 118 8.71 10.03 26.04
CA PRO A 118 9.01 11.42 26.36
C PRO A 118 9.54 11.62 27.76
N THR A 119 9.35 10.66 28.62
CA THR A 119 9.83 10.71 30.00
C THR A 119 11.04 9.84 30.24
N LEU A 120 11.71 9.41 29.21
CA LEU A 120 12.96 8.70 29.32
C LEU A 120 13.97 9.58 30.07
N ASP A 121 14.42 9.09 31.17
CA ASP A 121 15.45 9.75 31.89
C ASP A 121 16.68 9.92 31.00
N PRO A 122 17.22 11.14 30.90
CA PRO A 122 18.40 11.36 30.09
C PRO A 122 19.60 10.52 30.56
N GLU A 123 19.57 10.06 31.80
CA GLU A 123 20.59 9.16 32.33
C GLU A 123 20.57 7.78 31.68
N ILE A 124 19.36 7.23 31.46
CA ILE A 124 19.20 5.92 30.81
C ILE A 124 19.63 5.98 29.34
N ASP A 125 19.27 7.05 28.66
CA ASP A 125 19.69 7.27 27.29
C ASP A 125 21.20 7.39 27.15
N ASN A 126 21.82 8.11 28.06
CA ASN A 126 23.27 8.24 28.12
C ASN A 126 23.96 6.91 28.39
N LEU A 127 23.42 6.11 29.31
CA LEU A 127 23.95 4.80 29.61
C LEU A 127 23.89 3.86 28.42
N GLN A 128 22.78 3.91 27.66
CA GLN A 128 22.64 3.12 26.43
C GLN A 128 23.62 3.58 25.36
N ARG A 129 23.78 4.88 25.20
CA ARG A 129 24.77 5.44 24.28
C ARG A 129 26.18 5.03 24.63
N ASP A 130 26.52 5.09 25.88
CA ASP A 130 27.85 4.69 26.36
C ASP A 130 28.10 3.21 26.11
N LYS A 131 27.10 2.37 26.33
CA LYS A 131 27.20 0.94 26.01
C LYS A 131 27.46 0.70 24.54
N ILE A 132 26.69 1.36 23.69
CA ILE A 132 26.83 1.23 22.24
C ILE A 132 28.20 1.72 21.79
N LEU A 133 28.66 2.83 22.34
CA LEU A 133 29.98 3.37 22.03
C LEU A 133 31.11 2.43 22.49
N ASP A 134 30.96 1.82 23.65
CA ASP A 134 31.91 0.85 24.12
C ASP A 134 31.98 -0.41 23.28
N GLU A 135 30.82 -0.91 22.85
CA GLU A 135 30.76 -2.05 21.95
C GLU A 135 31.41 -1.73 20.60
N LEU A 136 31.18 -0.54 20.07
CA LEU A 136 31.83 -0.08 18.85
C LEU A 136 33.35 0.07 19.02
N ARG A 137 33.78 0.52 20.15
CA ARG A 137 35.21 0.60 20.46
C ARG A 137 35.86 -0.77 20.47
N ILE A 138 35.25 -1.72 21.16
CA ILE A 138 35.74 -3.10 21.24
C ILE A 138 35.79 -3.71 19.84
N PHE A 139 34.76 -3.46 19.03
CA PHE A 139 34.68 -3.94 17.67
C PHE A 139 35.79 -3.35 16.80
N ARG A 140 36.04 -2.05 16.90
CA ARG A 140 37.15 -1.39 16.19
C ARG A 140 38.50 -1.93 16.60
N THR A 141 38.72 -2.15 17.89
CA THR A 141 39.96 -2.71 18.40
C THR A 141 40.18 -4.12 17.86
N HIS A 142 39.10 -4.90 17.76
CA HIS A 142 39.15 -6.26 17.21
C HIS A 142 39.52 -6.25 15.73
N LEU A 143 38.94 -5.35 14.97
CA LEU A 143 39.24 -5.18 13.55
C LEU A 143 40.68 -4.74 13.32
N ARG A 144 41.18 -3.84 14.15
CA ARG A 144 42.59 -3.40 14.09
C ARG A 144 43.56 -4.54 14.36
N ARG A 145 43.26 -5.36 15.35
CA ARG A 145 44.08 -6.52 15.65
C ARG A 145 44.11 -7.51 14.49
N ASN A 146 43.01 -7.78 13.92
CA ASN A 146 42.93 -8.68 12.77
C ASN A 146 43.58 -8.11 11.52
N GLY A 147 43.50 -6.80 11.34
CA GLY A 147 44.17 -6.10 10.25
C GLY A 147 45.69 -6.04 10.42
N SER A 148 46.17 -5.93 11.63
CA SER A 148 47.60 -5.83 11.89
C SER A 148 48.30 -7.21 11.98
N ALA A 149 47.55 -8.26 12.10
CA ALA A 149 48.08 -9.62 12.14
C ALA A 149 48.37 -10.22 10.77
N SER A 150 48.02 -9.54 9.70
CA SER A 150 48.28 -10.03 8.34
C SER A 150 49.68 -9.65 7.84
#